data_8e567ea634de1a987fd717a655c7e721
#
_entry.id   8e567ea634de1a987fd717a655c7e721
#
_cell.length_a   1.000
_cell.length_b   1.000
_cell.length_c   1.000
_cell.angle_alpha   90.00
_cell.angle_beta   90.00
_cell.angle_gamma   90.00
#
_symmetry.space_group_name_H-M   'P 1'
#
loop_
_entity.id
_entity.type
_entity.pdbx_description
1 polymer ?
#
loop_
_entity_poly.entity_id
_entity_poly.type
_entity_poly.pdbx_seq_one_letter_code
_entity_poly.pdbx_strand_id
1 'polypeptide(L)'
;MNGFQLLQCGLSVAAFLAGSALAATSAVYPSPQQSKFTTQTVAFSGKPSVTIRSAKAGGSKLLEGVPEKSGAYKLVISPQGKVGIGAHDERGAFYAMQTLRQLGTKAGGEGVILPVGEIIDWPDIEFRGTVEGFYGTPWSHEARLSQLRFYGQNKMNTYIYGPKDDPYHSSPHWRDPYPADQAAQIRELVKVAKENHVDFVWAIHPGKDIKWTEEDMNNVIKKFEMMYKLGVRSFAVFFDDIFGEGKRGDMQALLLNKINDEFVKVKKDVTPLVMCPTEYNRGWADPKPGTYLDILGDRLDPSIHVMWTGNSVCHDITLEGQQWVNRRIKRPSYVWWNFPVTDYCRSNLCMGRVYGVASEPGAKESMGGFVSNPMDKPEASKVSLFGLADYSWNINGFKSDEAWKEGVRRLFPKAAEAMQVFVNHNSDQGPNGHGYRREESVEIEPVVKRVLEAAREGKIEKKDMALLKKEFARMAAAAPDIRARAN
;
A
#
# COMPACT_ATOMS: atom_id res chain seq x y z
N MET A 1 16.79 27.98 -13.08
CA MET A 1 17.67 27.95 -11.89
C MET A 1 16.75 27.97 -10.68
N ASN A 2 16.38 26.84 -10.14
CA ASN A 2 15.64 26.77 -8.88
C ASN A 2 16.34 25.74 -8.00
N GLY A 3 16.83 26.25 -6.86
CA GLY A 3 17.64 25.48 -5.94
C GLY A 3 16.83 24.45 -5.18
N PHE A 4 17.40 23.26 -5.05
CA PHE A 4 16.95 22.21 -4.17
C PHE A 4 17.02 22.68 -2.70
N GLN A 5 15.89 22.98 -2.09
CA GLN A 5 15.80 23.03 -0.64
C GLN A 5 15.57 21.60 -0.12
N LEU A 6 16.66 20.95 0.30
CA LEU A 6 16.60 19.74 1.10
C LEU A 6 16.08 20.10 2.51
N LEU A 7 14.84 19.70 2.81
CA LEU A 7 14.28 19.83 4.15
C LEU A 7 15.17 19.12 5.18
N GLN A 8 15.62 19.89 6.17
CA GLN A 8 16.15 19.38 7.43
C GLN A 8 14.99 18.80 8.26
N CYS A 9 14.78 17.47 8.22
CA CYS A 9 14.02 16.78 9.25
C CYS A 9 14.97 16.40 10.37
N GLY A 10 14.83 17.04 11.53
CA GLY A 10 15.59 16.75 12.73
C GLY A 10 15.42 15.29 13.18
N LEU A 11 16.54 14.62 13.38
CA LEU A 11 16.64 13.27 13.95
C LEU A 11 16.64 13.38 15.49
N SER A 12 15.57 12.93 16.12
CA SER A 12 15.59 12.54 17.52
C SER A 12 16.15 11.12 17.64
N VAL A 13 17.24 10.98 18.36
CA VAL A 13 18.04 9.77 18.44
C VAL A 13 17.99 9.23 19.86
N ALA A 14 17.43 8.02 20.04
CA ALA A 14 17.60 7.22 21.24
C ALA A 14 18.80 6.27 21.09
N ALA A 15 19.65 6.23 22.09
CA ALA A 15 20.89 5.44 22.14
C ALA A 15 20.61 3.96 22.39
N PHE A 16 21.31 3.05 21.67
CA PHE A 16 21.42 1.65 22.02
C PHE A 16 22.87 1.18 22.09
N LEU A 17 23.14 0.31 23.08
CA LEU A 17 24.41 -0.22 23.51
C LEU A 17 25.07 -1.16 22.50
N ALA A 18 26.39 -1.12 22.48
CA ALA A 18 27.25 -1.94 21.66
C ALA A 18 27.23 -3.42 22.10
N GLY A 19 26.91 -4.30 21.15
CA GLY A 19 27.18 -5.74 21.23
C GLY A 19 27.89 -6.14 19.94
N SER A 20 29.09 -6.67 20.06
CA SER A 20 29.89 -7.25 19.00
C SER A 20 29.17 -8.46 18.40
N ALA A 21 28.67 -8.33 17.16
CA ALA A 21 28.31 -9.46 16.33
C ALA A 21 28.61 -9.10 14.88
N LEU A 22 29.05 -10.05 14.09
CA LEU A 22 29.14 -9.96 12.65
C LEU A 22 27.92 -9.20 12.13
N ALA A 23 28.15 -8.09 11.45
CA ALA A 23 27.07 -7.31 10.85
C ALA A 23 26.39 -8.17 9.79
N ALA A 24 25.34 -8.90 10.20
CA ALA A 24 24.32 -9.33 9.26
C ALA A 24 23.84 -8.04 8.60
N THR A 25 24.08 -7.89 7.31
CA THR A 25 23.50 -6.79 6.53
C THR A 25 22.02 -6.77 6.85
N SER A 26 21.54 -5.71 7.52
CA SER A 26 20.12 -5.60 7.85
C SER A 26 19.36 -5.75 6.55
N ALA A 27 18.43 -6.69 6.49
CA ALA A 27 17.65 -6.92 5.29
C ALA A 27 16.97 -5.62 4.88
N VAL A 28 17.06 -5.26 3.59
CA VAL A 28 16.39 -4.09 3.04
C VAL A 28 14.95 -4.46 2.72
N TYR A 29 14.00 -3.63 3.12
CA TYR A 29 12.58 -3.79 2.80
C TYR A 29 12.00 -2.48 2.23
N PRO A 30 11.15 -2.53 1.23
CA PRO A 30 10.85 -3.71 0.39
C PRO A 30 12.09 -4.39 -0.15
N SER A 31 12.01 -5.73 -0.28
CA SER A 31 13.11 -6.59 -0.73
C SER A 31 13.61 -6.18 -2.11
N PRO A 32 14.88 -5.85 -2.30
CA PRO A 32 15.38 -5.33 -3.56
C PRO A 32 15.37 -6.41 -4.66
N GLN A 33 15.20 -5.98 -5.90
CA GLN A 33 15.25 -6.86 -7.07
C GLN A 33 16.63 -7.50 -7.26
N GLN A 34 17.69 -6.70 -7.06
CA GLN A 34 19.07 -7.15 -7.15
C GLN A 34 19.93 -6.49 -6.09
N SER A 35 20.74 -7.28 -5.39
CA SER A 35 21.71 -6.75 -4.42
C SER A 35 22.98 -7.57 -4.42
N LYS A 36 24.13 -6.89 -4.33
CA LYS A 36 25.45 -7.52 -4.21
C LYS A 36 26.25 -6.75 -3.17
N PHE A 37 26.50 -7.39 -2.01
CA PHE A 37 27.32 -6.83 -0.95
C PHE A 37 28.54 -7.69 -0.70
N THR A 38 29.64 -7.06 -0.29
CA THR A 38 30.83 -7.73 0.25
C THR A 38 30.72 -7.81 1.77
N THR A 39 31.70 -8.43 2.41
CA THR A 39 31.83 -8.43 3.87
C THR A 39 32.45 -7.14 4.41
N GLN A 40 32.97 -6.27 3.53
CA GLN A 40 33.55 -4.98 3.88
C GLN A 40 32.49 -3.96 4.28
N THR A 41 32.80 -3.17 5.29
CA THR A 41 32.01 -1.99 5.67
C THR A 41 32.88 -0.74 5.61
N VAL A 42 32.25 0.41 5.40
CA VAL A 42 32.91 1.72 5.33
C VAL A 42 32.16 2.76 6.16
N ALA A 43 32.91 3.69 6.76
CA ALA A 43 32.29 4.87 7.35
C ALA A 43 31.84 5.85 6.26
N PHE A 44 30.67 6.42 6.45
CA PHE A 44 30.10 7.43 5.56
C PHE A 44 29.62 8.62 6.39
N SER A 45 30.14 9.79 6.05
CA SER A 45 29.69 11.08 6.60
C SER A 45 29.56 12.04 5.43
N GLY A 46 28.35 12.48 5.10
CA GLY A 46 28.13 13.39 3.99
C GLY A 46 26.84 13.12 3.21
N LYS A 47 26.81 13.59 1.97
CA LYS A 47 25.66 13.40 1.05
C LYS A 47 26.05 12.48 -0.09
N PRO A 48 25.18 11.57 -0.53
CA PRO A 48 25.41 10.78 -1.72
C PRO A 48 25.40 11.66 -2.97
N SER A 49 26.17 11.27 -3.99
CA SER A 49 26.02 11.84 -5.33
C SER A 49 24.77 11.28 -6.00
N VAL A 50 23.92 12.14 -6.56
CA VAL A 50 22.66 11.72 -7.19
C VAL A 50 22.66 12.10 -8.66
N THR A 51 22.39 11.15 -9.54
CA THR A 51 22.21 11.34 -10.98
C THR A 51 20.81 10.83 -11.37
N ILE A 52 19.96 11.72 -11.86
CA ILE A 52 18.63 11.38 -12.37
C ILE A 52 18.72 11.30 -13.90
N ARG A 53 18.04 10.33 -14.52
CA ARG A 53 18.00 10.14 -15.96
C ARG A 53 17.44 11.39 -16.65
N SER A 54 18.18 11.90 -17.61
CA SER A 54 17.79 13.01 -18.47
C SER A 54 18.58 12.95 -19.77
N ALA A 55 18.17 13.68 -20.78
CA ALA A 55 18.91 13.76 -22.06
C ALA A 55 20.39 14.21 -21.88
N LYS A 56 20.68 14.96 -20.80
CA LYS A 56 22.04 15.43 -20.47
C LYS A 56 22.88 14.43 -19.64
N ALA A 57 22.22 13.44 -19.00
CA ALA A 57 22.87 12.46 -18.14
C ALA A 57 23.23 11.15 -18.88
N GLY A 58 23.12 11.13 -20.20
CA GLY A 58 23.47 10.00 -21.03
C GLY A 58 24.92 9.54 -20.79
N GLY A 59 25.10 8.21 -20.55
CA GLY A 59 26.43 7.62 -20.35
C GLY A 59 26.95 7.60 -18.90
N SER A 60 26.17 8.05 -17.91
CA SER A 60 26.57 7.91 -16.50
C SER A 60 26.56 6.44 -16.06
N LYS A 61 27.68 5.94 -15.54
CA LYS A 61 27.80 4.57 -14.97
C LYS A 61 26.80 4.30 -13.83
N LEU A 62 26.32 5.34 -13.16
CA LEU A 62 25.28 5.20 -12.13
C LEU A 62 23.92 4.86 -12.72
N LEU A 63 23.66 5.13 -14.00
CA LEU A 63 22.41 4.79 -14.68
C LEU A 63 22.46 3.43 -15.39
N GLU A 64 23.63 2.81 -15.45
CA GLU A 64 23.81 1.51 -16.07
C GLU A 64 23.01 0.43 -15.32
N GLY A 65 22.15 -0.28 -16.04
CA GLY A 65 21.26 -1.32 -15.48
C GLY A 65 20.00 -0.79 -14.78
N VAL A 66 19.79 0.52 -14.66
CA VAL A 66 18.56 1.10 -14.11
C VAL A 66 17.45 0.99 -15.15
N PRO A 67 16.34 0.26 -14.90
CA PRO A 67 15.22 0.17 -15.83
C PRO A 67 14.55 1.54 -16.08
N GLU A 68 13.88 1.67 -17.23
CA GLU A 68 13.04 2.83 -17.55
C GLU A 68 11.65 2.69 -16.92
N LYS A 69 11.64 2.65 -15.60
CA LYS A 69 10.44 2.57 -14.76
C LYS A 69 10.44 3.64 -13.68
N SER A 70 9.29 4.24 -13.40
CA SER A 70 9.15 5.17 -12.28
C SER A 70 9.53 4.48 -10.96
N GLY A 71 10.37 5.14 -10.17
CA GLY A 71 10.87 4.63 -8.91
C GLY A 71 12.10 3.71 -9.03
N ALA A 72 12.60 3.40 -10.24
CA ALA A 72 13.80 2.59 -10.44
C ALA A 72 15.07 3.34 -10.06
N TYR A 73 16.03 2.64 -9.45
CA TYR A 73 17.31 3.22 -9.03
C TYR A 73 18.45 2.20 -8.96
N LYS A 74 19.66 2.73 -8.95
CA LYS A 74 20.90 2.03 -8.56
C LYS A 74 21.52 2.78 -7.38
N LEU A 75 21.91 2.04 -6.35
CA LEU A 75 22.66 2.55 -5.20
C LEU A 75 24.01 1.84 -5.16
N VAL A 76 25.10 2.59 -5.15
CA VAL A 76 26.47 2.06 -5.08
C VAL A 76 27.19 2.62 -3.86
N ILE A 77 27.76 1.73 -3.05
CA ILE A 77 28.61 2.07 -1.89
C ILE A 77 30.00 1.51 -2.17
N SER A 78 30.96 2.41 -2.45
CA SER A 78 32.31 2.04 -2.83
C SER A 78 33.20 1.71 -1.62
N PRO A 79 34.29 0.91 -1.81
CA PRO A 79 35.27 0.66 -0.74
C PRO A 79 35.94 1.92 -0.17
N GLN A 80 35.90 3.04 -0.90
CA GLN A 80 36.45 4.32 -0.46
C GLN A 80 35.42 5.18 0.29
N GLY A 81 34.25 4.63 0.66
CA GLY A 81 33.21 5.35 1.37
C GLY A 81 32.44 6.37 0.50
N LYS A 82 32.51 6.27 -0.83
CA LYS A 82 31.69 7.09 -1.71
C LYS A 82 30.35 6.42 -1.95
N VAL A 83 29.27 7.19 -1.83
CA VAL A 83 27.89 6.73 -2.10
C VAL A 83 27.37 7.43 -3.35
N GLY A 84 26.96 6.64 -4.35
CA GLY A 84 26.37 7.11 -5.61
C GLY A 84 24.97 6.56 -5.81
N ILE A 85 24.05 7.39 -6.30
CA ILE A 85 22.68 7.04 -6.67
C ILE A 85 22.45 7.42 -8.12
N GLY A 86 22.09 6.44 -8.96
CA GLY A 86 21.52 6.65 -10.27
C GLY A 86 20.04 6.32 -10.23
N ALA A 87 19.17 7.19 -10.74
CA ALA A 87 17.73 6.98 -10.68
C ALA A 87 17.06 7.29 -12.02
N HIS A 88 15.98 6.57 -12.33
CA HIS A 88 15.15 6.87 -13.49
C HIS A 88 14.49 8.24 -13.36
N ASP A 89 13.95 8.53 -12.18
CA ASP A 89 13.23 9.77 -11.83
C ASP A 89 13.50 10.21 -10.39
N GLU A 90 12.88 11.31 -9.96
CA GLU A 90 12.97 11.81 -8.59
C GLU A 90 12.44 10.82 -7.55
N ARG A 91 11.41 10.03 -7.91
CA ARG A 91 10.84 8.97 -7.07
C ARG A 91 11.87 7.87 -6.82
N GLY A 92 12.61 7.44 -7.86
CA GLY A 92 13.71 6.49 -7.73
C GLY A 92 14.84 6.98 -6.83
N ALA A 93 15.22 8.27 -6.95
CA ALA A 93 16.22 8.87 -6.08
C ALA A 93 15.74 8.92 -4.61
N PHE A 94 14.47 9.24 -4.37
CA PHE A 94 13.86 9.19 -3.04
C PHE A 94 13.89 7.78 -2.45
N TYR A 95 13.52 6.75 -3.22
CA TYR A 95 13.53 5.35 -2.77
C TYR A 95 14.94 4.83 -2.49
N ALA A 96 15.93 5.22 -3.29
CA ALA A 96 17.34 4.93 -3.00
C ALA A 96 17.78 5.49 -1.65
N MET A 97 17.29 6.69 -1.29
CA MET A 97 17.56 7.28 0.03
C MET A 97 16.88 6.52 1.17
N GLN A 98 15.65 5.97 0.96
CA GLN A 98 15.02 5.10 1.97
C GLN A 98 15.84 3.83 2.18
N THR A 99 16.34 3.22 1.10
CA THR A 99 17.23 2.05 1.16
C THR A 99 18.54 2.36 1.86
N LEU A 100 19.19 3.48 1.53
CA LEU A 100 20.44 3.90 2.19
C LEU A 100 20.26 4.08 3.72
N ARG A 101 19.13 4.65 4.15
CA ARG A 101 18.80 4.79 5.58
C ARG A 101 18.68 3.44 6.30
N GLN A 102 18.14 2.43 5.62
CA GLN A 102 18.00 1.07 6.19
C GLN A 102 19.35 0.35 6.31
N LEU A 103 20.27 0.59 5.38
CA LEU A 103 21.61 0.00 5.37
C LEU A 103 22.54 0.61 6.41
N GLY A 104 22.31 1.87 6.79
CA GLY A 104 23.15 2.60 7.72
C GLY A 104 23.01 2.12 9.16
N THR A 105 24.11 1.66 9.78
CA THR A 105 24.21 1.47 11.22
C THR A 105 24.99 2.65 11.82
N LYS A 106 24.59 3.12 13.01
CA LYS A 106 25.25 4.26 13.63
C LYS A 106 26.72 3.94 13.92
N ALA A 107 27.59 4.83 13.47
CA ALA A 107 28.94 4.96 14.01
C ALA A 107 28.92 5.91 15.22
N GLY A 108 29.88 5.82 16.13
CA GLY A 108 30.06 6.86 17.13
C GLY A 108 30.27 8.23 16.45
N GLY A 109 29.45 9.24 16.77
CA GLY A 109 29.45 10.56 16.14
C GLY A 109 28.38 10.75 15.05
N GLU A 110 28.62 11.68 14.10
CA GLU A 110 27.64 12.04 13.04
C GLU A 110 27.62 11.10 11.83
N GLY A 111 28.52 10.11 11.75
CA GLY A 111 28.64 9.17 10.64
C GLY A 111 27.80 7.91 10.79
N VAL A 112 27.65 7.18 9.67
CA VAL A 112 27.05 5.84 9.63
C VAL A 112 28.05 4.84 9.04
N ILE A 113 27.94 3.58 9.45
CA ILE A 113 28.66 2.46 8.82
C ILE A 113 27.74 1.85 7.77
N LEU A 114 28.25 1.71 6.56
CA LEU A 114 27.54 1.16 5.41
C LEU A 114 28.25 -0.10 4.90
N PRO A 115 27.53 -1.14 4.44
CA PRO A 115 28.12 -2.26 3.72
C PRO A 115 28.57 -1.83 2.34
N VAL A 116 29.72 -2.31 1.88
CA VAL A 116 30.22 -2.05 0.52
C VAL A 116 29.50 -2.95 -0.48
N GLY A 117 28.94 -2.34 -1.53
CA GLY A 117 28.19 -3.10 -2.55
C GLY A 117 27.29 -2.23 -3.39
N GLU A 118 26.38 -2.88 -4.08
CA GLU A 118 25.40 -2.23 -4.95
C GLU A 118 24.01 -2.87 -4.86
N ILE A 119 23.00 -2.06 -5.10
CA ILE A 119 21.60 -2.45 -5.30
C ILE A 119 21.14 -1.85 -6.63
N ILE A 120 20.46 -2.67 -7.47
CA ILE A 120 19.65 -2.19 -8.60
C ILE A 120 18.22 -2.63 -8.33
N ASP A 121 17.30 -1.66 -8.29
CA ASP A 121 15.97 -1.90 -7.72
C ASP A 121 14.87 -1.14 -8.47
N TRP A 122 13.68 -1.74 -8.55
CA TRP A 122 12.52 -1.19 -9.22
C TRP A 122 11.23 -1.90 -8.76
N PRO A 123 10.06 -1.26 -8.84
CA PRO A 123 8.81 -1.92 -8.49
C PRO A 123 8.34 -2.89 -9.58
N ASP A 124 7.76 -4.03 -9.18
CA ASP A 124 7.04 -4.92 -10.10
C ASP A 124 5.67 -4.32 -10.47
N ILE A 125 4.91 -3.80 -9.51
CA ILE A 125 3.61 -3.14 -9.73
C ILE A 125 3.80 -1.63 -9.69
N GLU A 126 3.28 -0.93 -10.70
CA GLU A 126 3.46 0.52 -10.87
C GLU A 126 2.79 1.32 -9.76
N PHE A 127 1.50 1.12 -9.51
CA PHE A 127 0.72 1.82 -8.47
C PHE A 127 0.53 0.90 -7.26
N ARG A 128 1.02 1.32 -6.10
CA ARG A 128 1.09 0.51 -4.88
C ARG A 128 0.71 1.33 -3.67
N GLY A 129 -0.25 0.83 -2.87
CA GLY A 129 -0.64 1.58 -1.69
C GLY A 129 -1.96 1.16 -1.08
N THR A 130 -2.77 2.14 -0.72
CA THR A 130 -4.04 1.90 -0.05
C THR A 130 -5.17 2.72 -0.64
N VAL A 131 -6.39 2.21 -0.44
CA VAL A 131 -7.63 2.95 -0.63
C VAL A 131 -8.33 3.07 0.72
N GLU A 132 -8.53 4.28 1.24
CA GLU A 132 -9.39 4.54 2.40
C GLU A 132 -10.84 4.43 1.94
N GLY A 133 -11.33 3.20 1.81
CA GLY A 133 -12.65 2.87 1.25
C GLY A 133 -13.54 2.05 2.19
N PHE A 134 -13.10 1.85 3.44
CA PHE A 134 -13.85 1.11 4.46
C PHE A 134 -15.05 1.89 5.00
N TYR A 135 -16.02 1.17 5.54
CA TYR A 135 -17.16 1.71 6.27
C TYR A 135 -16.82 1.88 7.75
N GLY A 136 -17.38 2.93 8.39
CA GLY A 136 -17.19 3.22 9.80
C GLY A 136 -16.47 4.54 10.01
N THR A 137 -15.81 4.70 11.14
CA THR A 137 -15.12 5.94 11.48
C THR A 137 -13.94 6.16 10.53
N PRO A 138 -13.92 7.24 9.73
CA PRO A 138 -12.79 7.55 8.86
C PRO A 138 -11.54 7.85 9.69
N TRP A 139 -10.39 7.72 9.08
CA TRP A 139 -9.14 8.07 9.73
C TRP A 139 -9.08 9.56 10.10
N SER A 140 -8.46 9.86 11.24
CA SER A 140 -8.17 11.25 11.59
C SER A 140 -7.16 11.88 10.64
N HIS A 141 -7.10 13.18 10.60
CA HIS A 141 -6.13 13.92 9.80
C HIS A 141 -4.68 13.49 10.12
N GLU A 142 -4.35 13.41 11.41
CA GLU A 142 -3.02 12.97 11.89
C GLU A 142 -2.70 11.55 11.48
N ALA A 143 -3.69 10.66 11.52
CA ALA A 143 -3.53 9.28 11.09
C ALA A 143 -3.21 9.20 9.58
N ARG A 144 -3.90 10.00 8.75
CA ARG A 144 -3.60 10.10 7.31
C ARG A 144 -2.19 10.64 7.05
N LEU A 145 -1.75 11.66 7.80
CA LEU A 145 -0.38 12.18 7.73
C LEU A 145 0.66 11.12 8.13
N SER A 146 0.36 10.32 9.16
CA SER A 146 1.20 9.19 9.62
C SER A 146 1.29 8.11 8.54
N GLN A 147 0.17 7.76 7.90
CA GLN A 147 0.13 6.79 6.79
C GLN A 147 0.94 7.26 5.58
N LEU A 148 0.80 8.51 5.15
CA LEU A 148 1.54 9.06 4.00
C LEU A 148 3.06 8.98 4.19
N ARG A 149 3.55 9.26 5.41
CA ARG A 149 4.97 9.11 5.75
C ARG A 149 5.39 7.64 5.73
N PHE A 150 4.56 6.74 6.27
CA PHE A 150 4.80 5.30 6.26
C PHE A 150 4.85 4.76 4.82
N TYR A 151 3.97 5.21 3.93
CA TYR A 151 3.98 4.81 2.52
C TYR A 151 5.29 5.20 1.83
N GLY A 152 5.72 6.45 1.93
CA GLY A 152 6.99 6.88 1.34
C GLY A 152 8.18 6.10 1.87
N GLN A 153 8.25 5.84 3.18
CA GLN A 153 9.32 5.05 3.81
C GLN A 153 9.39 3.61 3.28
N ASN A 154 8.24 3.03 2.93
CA ASN A 154 8.10 1.66 2.43
C ASN A 154 7.89 1.57 0.91
N LYS A 155 8.25 2.62 0.16
CA LYS A 155 8.20 2.68 -1.31
C LYS A 155 6.80 2.43 -1.92
N MET A 156 5.73 2.65 -1.14
CA MET A 156 4.38 2.77 -1.66
C MET A 156 4.19 4.17 -2.23
N ASN A 157 3.41 4.28 -3.33
CA ASN A 157 3.27 5.53 -4.06
C ASN A 157 1.82 5.99 -4.26
N THR A 158 0.84 5.30 -3.67
CA THR A 158 -0.57 5.57 -3.92
C THR A 158 -1.36 5.60 -2.62
N TYR A 159 -2.11 6.67 -2.41
CA TYR A 159 -3.13 6.75 -1.38
C TYR A 159 -4.42 7.27 -2.02
N ILE A 160 -5.45 6.43 -2.07
CA ILE A 160 -6.76 6.80 -2.61
C ILE A 160 -7.65 7.25 -1.46
N TYR A 161 -8.03 8.52 -1.48
CA TYR A 161 -8.93 9.16 -0.53
C TYR A 161 -10.37 8.96 -1.00
N GLY A 162 -11.10 8.06 -0.36
CA GLY A 162 -12.51 7.76 -0.65
C GLY A 162 -13.28 7.33 0.59
N PRO A 163 -13.17 8.05 1.76
CA PRO A 163 -13.85 7.66 2.98
C PRO A 163 -15.37 7.73 2.83
N LYS A 164 -16.05 6.64 3.17
CA LYS A 164 -17.50 6.47 2.95
C LYS A 164 -18.37 7.52 3.68
N ASP A 165 -17.84 8.13 4.75
CA ASP A 165 -18.55 9.14 5.56
C ASP A 165 -18.24 10.58 5.14
N ASP A 166 -17.44 10.81 4.09
CA ASP A 166 -17.21 12.15 3.55
C ASP A 166 -18.34 12.55 2.59
N PRO A 167 -19.25 13.47 2.98
CA PRO A 167 -20.36 13.87 2.13
C PRO A 167 -19.94 14.71 0.91
N TYR A 168 -18.73 15.26 0.91
CA TYR A 168 -18.19 16.07 -0.20
C TYR A 168 -17.46 15.21 -1.25
N HIS A 169 -17.08 13.99 -0.90
CA HIS A 169 -16.65 12.96 -1.82
C HIS A 169 -17.83 12.23 -2.45
N SER A 170 -18.95 12.08 -1.73
CA SER A 170 -20.12 11.32 -2.13
C SER A 170 -21.40 12.18 -2.02
N SER A 171 -22.58 11.55 -2.21
CA SER A 171 -23.88 12.17 -1.96
C SER A 171 -24.04 12.54 -0.47
N PRO A 172 -24.66 13.70 -0.15
CA PRO A 172 -25.36 14.59 -1.08
C PRO A 172 -24.51 15.75 -1.64
N HIS A 173 -23.28 15.99 -1.11
CA HIS A 173 -22.54 17.22 -1.33
C HIS A 173 -21.36 17.08 -2.32
N TRP A 174 -21.30 16.03 -3.13
CA TRP A 174 -20.21 15.87 -4.09
C TRP A 174 -20.12 17.00 -5.14
N ARG A 175 -21.22 17.73 -5.36
CA ARG A 175 -21.28 18.90 -6.26
C ARG A 175 -20.71 20.17 -5.59
N ASP A 176 -20.67 20.21 -4.25
CA ASP A 176 -20.34 21.40 -3.48
C ASP A 176 -18.83 21.50 -3.20
N PRO A 177 -18.27 22.70 -2.99
CA PRO A 177 -16.91 22.84 -2.51
C PRO A 177 -16.80 22.33 -1.06
N TYR A 178 -15.60 21.85 -0.69
CA TYR A 178 -15.29 21.56 0.71
C TYR A 178 -15.35 22.84 1.57
N PRO A 179 -15.80 22.76 2.84
CA PRO A 179 -15.60 23.81 3.83
C PRO A 179 -14.13 24.22 3.94
N ALA A 180 -13.86 25.46 4.30
CA ALA A 180 -12.52 26.05 4.24
C ALA A 180 -11.48 25.29 5.10
N ASP A 181 -11.87 24.82 6.29
CA ASP A 181 -11.06 24.01 7.20
C ASP A 181 -10.71 22.64 6.61
N GLN A 182 -11.70 21.93 6.06
CA GLN A 182 -11.49 20.64 5.41
C GLN A 182 -10.65 20.79 4.13
N ALA A 183 -10.89 21.85 3.35
CA ALA A 183 -10.06 22.17 2.19
C ALA A 183 -8.59 22.45 2.58
N ALA A 184 -8.36 23.08 3.77
CA ALA A 184 -7.02 23.27 4.30
C ALA A 184 -6.35 21.93 4.68
N GLN A 185 -7.08 21.02 5.33
CA GLN A 185 -6.60 19.69 5.64
C GLN A 185 -6.23 18.89 4.37
N ILE A 186 -7.07 18.95 3.33
CA ILE A 186 -6.75 18.28 2.04
C ILE A 186 -5.48 18.87 1.44
N ARG A 187 -5.28 20.20 1.45
CA ARG A 187 -4.02 20.81 0.97
C ARG A 187 -2.80 20.30 1.73
N GLU A 188 -2.91 20.13 3.04
CA GLU A 188 -1.82 19.59 3.86
C GLU A 188 -1.53 18.13 3.52
N LEU A 189 -2.57 17.28 3.37
CA LEU A 189 -2.40 15.89 2.93
C LEU A 189 -1.71 15.80 1.56
N VAL A 190 -2.14 16.60 0.59
CA VAL A 190 -1.51 16.69 -0.74
C VAL A 190 -0.03 17.08 -0.64
N LYS A 191 0.28 18.08 0.21
CA LYS A 191 1.67 18.52 0.44
C LYS A 191 2.52 17.40 1.02
N VAL A 192 2.06 16.75 2.09
CA VAL A 192 2.82 15.66 2.75
C VAL A 192 2.91 14.43 1.85
N ALA A 193 1.88 14.12 1.07
CA ALA A 193 1.95 13.06 0.06
C ALA A 193 3.06 13.35 -0.96
N LYS A 194 3.12 14.56 -1.52
CA LYS A 194 4.16 14.98 -2.46
C LYS A 194 5.57 14.90 -1.87
N GLU A 195 5.75 15.32 -0.61
CA GLU A 195 7.02 15.25 0.12
C GLU A 195 7.50 13.79 0.32
N ASN A 196 6.58 12.84 0.33
CA ASN A 196 6.85 11.42 0.47
C ASN A 196 6.74 10.63 -0.85
N HIS A 197 6.65 11.33 -1.99
CA HIS A 197 6.49 10.74 -3.32
C HIS A 197 5.30 9.79 -3.45
N VAL A 198 4.21 10.12 -2.74
CA VAL A 198 2.92 9.42 -2.78
C VAL A 198 1.92 10.25 -3.59
N ASP A 199 1.25 9.63 -4.54
CA ASP A 199 0.14 10.24 -5.27
C ASP A 199 -1.10 10.25 -4.37
N PHE A 200 -1.56 11.45 -3.99
CA PHE A 200 -2.83 11.64 -3.30
C PHE A 200 -3.93 11.59 -4.35
N VAL A 201 -4.60 10.43 -4.45
CA VAL A 201 -5.70 10.22 -5.39
C VAL A 201 -7.01 10.60 -4.71
N TRP A 202 -7.62 11.69 -5.14
CA TRP A 202 -8.94 12.08 -4.63
C TRP A 202 -10.04 11.40 -5.43
N ALA A 203 -10.89 10.61 -4.75
CA ALA A 203 -12.00 9.94 -5.37
C ALA A 203 -13.29 10.74 -5.25
N ILE A 204 -14.18 10.66 -6.27
CA ILE A 204 -15.57 11.09 -6.20
C ILE A 204 -16.49 9.88 -6.35
N HIS A 205 -17.60 9.87 -5.63
CA HIS A 205 -18.61 8.80 -5.67
C HIS A 205 -20.00 9.37 -6.01
N PRO A 206 -20.27 9.73 -7.29
CA PRO A 206 -21.50 10.40 -7.67
C PRO A 206 -22.66 9.42 -7.90
N GLY A 207 -22.41 8.11 -7.94
CA GLY A 207 -23.34 7.10 -8.46
C GLY A 207 -24.66 6.96 -7.72
N LYS A 208 -24.78 7.47 -6.49
CA LYS A 208 -26.01 7.39 -5.70
C LYS A 208 -27.13 8.30 -6.21
N ASP A 209 -26.79 9.46 -6.82
CA ASP A 209 -27.76 10.48 -7.20
C ASP A 209 -27.49 11.18 -8.54
N ILE A 210 -26.51 10.72 -9.29
CA ILE A 210 -26.21 11.24 -10.63
C ILE A 210 -27.39 10.98 -11.59
N LYS A 211 -27.76 11.98 -12.38
CA LYS A 211 -28.91 11.93 -13.28
C LYS A 211 -28.52 11.80 -14.76
N TRP A 212 -27.25 11.67 -15.05
CA TRP A 212 -26.70 11.52 -16.39
C TRP A 212 -27.04 12.67 -17.35
N THR A 213 -27.41 13.83 -16.82
CA THR A 213 -27.55 15.07 -17.60
C THR A 213 -26.16 15.65 -17.89
N GLU A 214 -26.07 16.46 -18.94
CA GLU A 214 -24.84 17.20 -19.24
C GLU A 214 -24.42 18.10 -18.07
N GLU A 215 -25.39 18.69 -17.37
CA GLU A 215 -25.17 19.50 -16.17
C GLU A 215 -24.45 18.70 -15.07
N ASP A 216 -24.94 17.49 -14.76
CA ASP A 216 -24.33 16.64 -13.72
C ASP A 216 -22.93 16.17 -14.13
N MET A 217 -22.73 15.78 -15.39
CA MET A 217 -21.40 15.43 -15.91
C MET A 217 -20.42 16.61 -15.80
N ASN A 218 -20.88 17.82 -16.12
CA ASN A 218 -20.09 19.04 -15.97
C ASN A 218 -19.83 19.38 -14.50
N ASN A 219 -20.75 19.07 -13.58
CA ASN A 219 -20.53 19.25 -12.14
C ASN A 219 -19.41 18.33 -11.60
N VAL A 220 -19.25 17.11 -12.12
CA VAL A 220 -18.10 16.25 -11.79
C VAL A 220 -16.79 16.92 -12.21
N ILE A 221 -16.71 17.44 -13.43
CA ILE A 221 -15.51 18.13 -13.91
C ILE A 221 -15.24 19.41 -13.10
N LYS A 222 -16.28 20.20 -12.77
CA LYS A 222 -16.13 21.37 -11.88
C LYS A 222 -15.57 20.97 -10.51
N LYS A 223 -16.04 19.85 -9.94
CA LYS A 223 -15.52 19.36 -8.67
C LYS A 223 -14.03 18.96 -8.79
N PHE A 224 -13.64 18.30 -9.87
CA PHE A 224 -12.24 17.99 -10.13
C PHE A 224 -11.38 19.25 -10.27
N GLU A 225 -11.88 20.29 -10.92
CA GLU A 225 -11.21 21.60 -10.98
C GLU A 225 -11.04 22.24 -9.58
N MET A 226 -12.03 22.10 -8.69
CA MET A 226 -11.92 22.59 -7.31
C MET A 226 -10.79 21.83 -6.59
N MET A 227 -10.74 20.51 -6.71
CA MET A 227 -9.71 19.68 -6.09
C MET A 227 -8.31 19.91 -6.69
N TYR A 228 -8.24 20.12 -8.02
CA TYR A 228 -7.00 20.51 -8.69
C TYR A 228 -6.43 21.82 -8.14
N LYS A 229 -7.28 22.81 -7.85
CA LYS A 229 -6.88 24.07 -7.19
C LYS A 229 -6.38 23.88 -5.75
N LEU A 230 -6.77 22.79 -5.07
CA LEU A 230 -6.22 22.39 -3.77
C LEU A 230 -4.87 21.66 -3.88
N GLY A 231 -4.39 21.39 -5.11
CA GLY A 231 -3.12 20.74 -5.38
C GLY A 231 -3.21 19.26 -5.78
N VAL A 232 -4.41 18.69 -5.81
CA VAL A 232 -4.62 17.29 -6.23
C VAL A 232 -4.22 17.12 -7.69
N ARG A 233 -3.53 16.01 -7.99
CA ARG A 233 -3.05 15.67 -9.35
C ARG A 233 -3.43 14.25 -9.78
N SER A 234 -4.11 13.51 -8.91
CA SER A 234 -4.57 12.15 -9.19
C SER A 234 -6.02 12.01 -8.77
N PHE A 235 -6.84 11.38 -9.60
CA PHE A 235 -8.30 11.35 -9.43
C PHE A 235 -8.87 9.95 -9.66
N ALA A 236 -9.95 9.66 -8.94
CA ALA A 236 -10.74 8.45 -9.14
C ALA A 236 -12.24 8.75 -9.18
N VAL A 237 -13.01 7.88 -9.84
CA VAL A 237 -14.47 7.91 -9.84
C VAL A 237 -14.99 6.55 -9.38
N PHE A 238 -15.81 6.55 -8.33
CA PHE A 238 -16.32 5.34 -7.73
C PHE A 238 -17.81 5.16 -8.02
N PHE A 239 -18.18 3.92 -8.38
CA PHE A 239 -19.54 3.47 -8.63
C PHE A 239 -19.83 2.15 -7.88
N ASP A 240 -19.04 1.84 -6.87
CA ASP A 240 -19.28 0.69 -5.98
C ASP A 240 -20.50 0.91 -5.08
N ASP A 241 -21.15 -0.17 -4.69
CA ASP A 241 -22.27 -0.22 -3.73
C ASP A 241 -23.44 0.72 -4.06
N ILE A 242 -23.79 0.85 -5.34
CA ILE A 242 -24.89 1.69 -5.81
C ILE A 242 -26.01 0.87 -6.44
N PHE A 243 -27.19 1.50 -6.54
CA PHE A 243 -28.40 0.95 -7.15
C PHE A 243 -29.00 1.92 -8.17
N GLY A 244 -29.92 1.41 -8.99
CA GLY A 244 -30.68 2.24 -9.93
C GLY A 244 -29.87 2.73 -11.13
N GLU A 245 -30.17 3.95 -11.60
CA GLU A 245 -29.63 4.53 -12.85
C GLU A 245 -28.11 4.74 -12.83
N GLY A 246 -27.52 4.92 -11.63
CA GLY A 246 -26.07 5.06 -11.48
C GLY A 246 -25.26 3.86 -12.00
N LYS A 247 -25.89 2.66 -12.07
CA LYS A 247 -25.27 1.39 -12.52
C LYS A 247 -25.04 1.28 -14.03
N ARG A 248 -25.45 2.24 -14.83
CA ARG A 248 -25.37 2.17 -16.28
C ARG A 248 -23.92 2.26 -16.77
N GLY A 249 -23.34 1.12 -17.17
CA GLY A 249 -21.95 1.02 -17.64
C GLY A 249 -21.65 1.89 -18.87
N ASP A 250 -22.63 2.04 -19.79
CA ASP A 250 -22.50 2.92 -20.94
C ASP A 250 -22.38 4.41 -20.55
N MET A 251 -23.15 4.84 -19.55
CA MET A 251 -23.11 6.21 -19.04
C MET A 251 -21.88 6.46 -18.16
N GLN A 252 -21.44 5.46 -17.38
CA GLN A 252 -20.19 5.53 -16.64
C GLN A 252 -19.01 5.70 -17.59
N ALA A 253 -18.95 4.92 -18.68
CA ALA A 253 -17.91 5.06 -19.70
C ALA A 253 -17.96 6.43 -20.39
N LEU A 254 -19.15 6.94 -20.71
CA LEU A 254 -19.31 8.26 -21.30
C LEU A 254 -18.77 9.37 -20.39
N LEU A 255 -19.15 9.36 -19.12
CA LEU A 255 -18.66 10.35 -18.13
C LEU A 255 -17.13 10.28 -17.98
N LEU A 256 -16.58 9.07 -17.83
CA LEU A 256 -15.14 8.87 -17.61
C LEU A 256 -14.33 9.33 -18.83
N ASN A 257 -14.77 9.03 -20.04
CA ASN A 257 -14.13 9.51 -21.26
C ASN A 257 -14.21 11.04 -21.37
N LYS A 258 -15.37 11.64 -21.03
CA LYS A 258 -15.52 13.09 -20.99
C LYS A 258 -14.53 13.74 -20.00
N ILE A 259 -14.40 13.19 -18.78
CA ILE A 259 -13.43 13.68 -17.80
C ILE A 259 -11.99 13.51 -18.33
N ASN A 260 -11.69 12.36 -18.95
CA ASN A 260 -10.37 12.09 -19.49
C ASN A 260 -10.00 13.11 -20.58
N ASP A 261 -10.92 13.40 -21.50
CA ASP A 261 -10.69 14.30 -22.62
C ASP A 261 -10.67 15.78 -22.21
N GLU A 262 -11.63 16.22 -21.39
CA GLU A 262 -11.83 17.63 -21.07
C GLU A 262 -11.01 18.09 -19.84
N PHE A 263 -10.55 17.16 -19.01
CA PHE A 263 -9.80 17.49 -17.80
C PHE A 263 -8.41 16.85 -17.78
N VAL A 264 -8.28 15.51 -17.82
CA VAL A 264 -6.99 14.84 -17.64
C VAL A 264 -6.00 15.20 -18.73
N LYS A 265 -6.39 15.00 -20.00
CA LYS A 265 -5.53 15.29 -21.17
C LYS A 265 -5.20 16.77 -21.31
N VAL A 266 -6.11 17.65 -20.86
CA VAL A 266 -5.91 19.10 -20.91
C VAL A 266 -4.88 19.58 -19.88
N LYS A 267 -4.91 19.02 -18.67
CA LYS A 267 -4.04 19.45 -17.55
C LYS A 267 -2.58 18.99 -17.68
N LYS A 268 -2.30 17.91 -18.40
CA LYS A 268 -0.95 17.34 -18.66
C LYS A 268 -0.14 16.90 -17.43
N ASP A 269 -0.46 17.37 -16.24
CA ASP A 269 0.17 17.03 -14.96
C ASP A 269 -0.77 16.22 -14.04
N VAL A 270 -1.89 15.74 -14.59
CA VAL A 270 -2.83 14.83 -13.93
C VAL A 270 -2.52 13.40 -14.37
N THR A 271 -2.46 12.48 -13.40
CA THR A 271 -2.24 11.06 -13.68
C THR A 271 -3.47 10.42 -14.35
N PRO A 272 -3.33 9.24 -15.00
CA PRO A 272 -4.47 8.51 -15.51
C PRO A 272 -5.57 8.29 -14.48
N LEU A 273 -6.83 8.37 -14.92
CA LEU A 273 -7.98 8.13 -14.04
C LEU A 273 -8.03 6.70 -13.55
N VAL A 274 -8.55 6.53 -12.33
CA VAL A 274 -8.92 5.23 -11.77
C VAL A 274 -10.44 5.21 -11.58
N MET A 275 -11.10 4.12 -11.94
CA MET A 275 -12.53 3.93 -11.64
C MET A 275 -12.74 2.66 -10.82
N CYS A 276 -13.68 2.71 -9.87
CA CYS A 276 -14.27 1.51 -9.29
C CYS A 276 -15.61 1.24 -9.96
N PRO A 277 -15.76 0.11 -10.70
CA PRO A 277 -17.00 -0.20 -11.39
C PRO A 277 -18.08 -0.67 -10.42
N THR A 278 -19.34 -0.67 -10.83
CA THR A 278 -20.44 -1.22 -10.02
C THR A 278 -20.32 -2.74 -9.87
N GLU A 279 -19.93 -3.44 -10.92
CA GLU A 279 -19.64 -4.86 -10.90
C GLU A 279 -18.13 -5.07 -10.64
N TYR A 280 -17.67 -4.78 -9.42
CA TYR A 280 -16.25 -4.76 -9.06
C TYR A 280 -15.69 -6.12 -8.60
N ASN A 281 -16.50 -7.20 -8.63
CA ASN A 281 -16.07 -8.56 -8.35
C ASN A 281 -16.84 -9.58 -9.20
N ARG A 282 -16.27 -10.79 -9.34
CA ARG A 282 -16.85 -11.83 -10.21
C ARG A 282 -18.23 -12.32 -9.75
N GLY A 283 -18.45 -12.35 -8.43
CA GLY A 283 -19.75 -12.80 -7.87
C GLY A 283 -20.91 -11.85 -8.18
N TRP A 284 -20.62 -10.58 -8.46
CA TRP A 284 -21.62 -9.57 -8.81
C TRP A 284 -21.67 -9.28 -10.32
N ALA A 285 -20.63 -9.66 -11.05
CA ALA A 285 -20.58 -9.45 -12.49
C ALA A 285 -21.53 -10.40 -13.23
N ASP A 286 -22.25 -9.87 -14.22
CA ASP A 286 -22.99 -10.73 -15.16
C ASP A 286 -21.95 -11.51 -16.01
N PRO A 287 -21.96 -12.86 -15.97
CA PRO A 287 -20.98 -13.65 -16.72
C PRO A 287 -21.21 -13.67 -18.22
N LYS A 288 -22.35 -13.20 -18.72
CA LYS A 288 -22.68 -13.21 -20.15
C LYS A 288 -21.81 -12.22 -20.94
N PRO A 289 -21.34 -12.61 -22.13
CA PRO A 289 -20.62 -11.70 -23.02
C PRO A 289 -21.48 -10.48 -23.41
N GLY A 290 -20.84 -9.33 -23.60
CA GLY A 290 -21.47 -8.09 -24.03
C GLY A 290 -22.22 -7.34 -22.93
N THR A 291 -22.06 -7.77 -21.65
CA THR A 291 -22.68 -7.11 -20.49
C THR A 291 -21.78 -6.03 -19.89
N TYR A 292 -22.09 -5.57 -18.69
CA TYR A 292 -21.49 -4.37 -18.05
C TYR A 292 -19.97 -4.27 -18.17
N LEU A 293 -19.21 -5.31 -17.80
CA LEU A 293 -17.74 -5.27 -17.85
C LEU A 293 -17.22 -5.19 -19.30
N ASP A 294 -17.86 -5.90 -20.23
CA ASP A 294 -17.46 -5.83 -21.66
C ASP A 294 -17.77 -4.45 -22.24
N ILE A 295 -18.91 -3.83 -21.87
CA ILE A 295 -19.24 -2.46 -22.25
C ILE A 295 -18.15 -1.48 -21.77
N LEU A 296 -17.68 -1.62 -20.53
CA LEU A 296 -16.55 -0.83 -20.04
C LEU A 296 -15.28 -1.10 -20.83
N GLY A 297 -14.95 -2.37 -21.09
CA GLY A 297 -13.79 -2.75 -21.88
C GLY A 297 -13.78 -2.20 -23.30
N ASP A 298 -14.97 -2.13 -23.92
CA ASP A 298 -15.15 -1.66 -25.31
C ASP A 298 -15.15 -0.13 -25.42
N ARG A 299 -15.66 0.57 -24.42
CA ARG A 299 -15.95 2.00 -24.51
C ARG A 299 -15.01 2.92 -23.76
N LEU A 300 -14.36 2.45 -22.67
CA LEU A 300 -13.45 3.28 -21.91
C LEU A 300 -12.14 3.52 -22.67
N ASP A 301 -11.66 4.75 -22.62
CA ASP A 301 -10.29 5.09 -23.05
C ASP A 301 -9.30 4.13 -22.37
N PRO A 302 -8.36 3.51 -23.09
CA PRO A 302 -7.43 2.52 -22.56
C PRO A 302 -6.52 3.03 -21.44
N SER A 303 -6.35 4.34 -21.30
CA SER A 303 -5.58 4.95 -20.20
C SER A 303 -6.30 4.92 -18.84
N ILE A 304 -7.62 4.67 -18.81
CA ILE A 304 -8.40 4.65 -17.56
C ILE A 304 -8.26 3.29 -16.87
N HIS A 305 -7.79 3.29 -15.64
CA HIS A 305 -7.68 2.08 -14.84
C HIS A 305 -9.03 1.64 -14.26
N VAL A 306 -9.30 0.34 -14.24
CA VAL A 306 -10.54 -0.25 -13.72
C VAL A 306 -10.22 -1.14 -12.52
N MET A 307 -10.83 -0.84 -11.37
CA MET A 307 -10.60 -1.55 -10.12
C MET A 307 -11.35 -2.89 -10.07
N TRP A 308 -10.79 -3.83 -9.31
CA TRP A 308 -11.31 -5.18 -9.15
C TRP A 308 -10.92 -5.78 -7.80
N THR A 309 -11.89 -6.42 -7.09
CA THR A 309 -11.64 -7.00 -5.76
C THR A 309 -11.42 -8.52 -5.77
N GLY A 310 -11.47 -9.16 -6.95
CA GLY A 310 -11.30 -10.61 -7.08
C GLY A 310 -12.62 -11.35 -7.34
N ASN A 311 -12.68 -12.63 -6.94
CA ASN A 311 -13.85 -13.46 -7.22
C ASN A 311 -15.08 -13.12 -6.34
N SER A 312 -14.87 -12.40 -5.23
CA SER A 312 -15.94 -11.82 -4.41
C SER A 312 -15.49 -10.49 -3.79
N VAL A 313 -16.33 -9.87 -2.97
CA VAL A 313 -16.00 -8.60 -2.26
C VAL A 313 -14.71 -8.74 -1.46
N CYS A 314 -14.63 -9.78 -0.64
CA CYS A 314 -13.42 -10.15 0.10
C CYS A 314 -12.95 -11.51 -0.37
N HIS A 315 -11.79 -11.57 -1.00
CA HIS A 315 -11.24 -12.79 -1.61
C HIS A 315 -9.74 -12.69 -1.81
N ASP A 316 -9.08 -13.83 -1.99
CA ASP A 316 -7.72 -13.92 -2.47
C ASP A 316 -7.61 -13.36 -3.90
N ILE A 317 -6.46 -12.77 -4.21
CA ILE A 317 -6.19 -12.21 -5.54
C ILE A 317 -5.45 -13.24 -6.37
N THR A 318 -6.20 -14.03 -7.14
CA THR A 318 -5.66 -15.13 -7.97
C THR A 318 -5.35 -14.66 -9.39
N LEU A 319 -4.35 -15.24 -10.03
CA LEU A 319 -4.02 -14.96 -11.44
C LEU A 319 -5.20 -15.31 -12.36
N GLU A 320 -5.90 -16.42 -12.11
CA GLU A 320 -7.09 -16.82 -12.88
C GLU A 320 -8.17 -15.75 -12.81
N GLY A 321 -8.48 -15.25 -11.60
CA GLY A 321 -9.47 -14.19 -11.40
C GLY A 321 -9.09 -12.89 -12.09
N GLN A 322 -7.80 -12.51 -12.05
CA GLN A 322 -7.28 -11.34 -12.77
C GLN A 322 -7.40 -11.51 -14.28
N GLN A 323 -6.98 -12.65 -14.81
CA GLN A 323 -7.08 -12.94 -16.25
C GLN A 323 -8.53 -12.98 -16.73
N TRP A 324 -9.47 -13.44 -15.89
CA TRP A 324 -10.90 -13.45 -16.23
C TRP A 324 -11.43 -12.02 -16.45
N VAL A 325 -11.19 -11.11 -15.51
CA VAL A 325 -11.67 -9.73 -15.64
C VAL A 325 -10.90 -8.95 -16.71
N ASN A 326 -9.59 -9.18 -16.84
CA ASN A 326 -8.75 -8.46 -17.81
C ASN A 326 -9.20 -8.70 -19.25
N ARG A 327 -9.66 -9.92 -19.58
CA ARG A 327 -10.24 -10.20 -20.91
C ARG A 327 -11.48 -9.38 -21.17
N ARG A 328 -12.31 -9.11 -20.16
CA ARG A 328 -13.56 -8.36 -20.28
C ARG A 328 -13.33 -6.85 -20.35
N ILE A 329 -12.52 -6.32 -19.44
CA ILE A 329 -12.21 -4.89 -19.40
C ILE A 329 -11.10 -4.48 -20.38
N LYS A 330 -10.47 -5.46 -21.10
CA LYS A 330 -9.42 -5.27 -22.12
C LYS A 330 -8.17 -4.51 -21.63
N ARG A 331 -7.85 -4.66 -20.36
CA ARG A 331 -6.66 -4.07 -19.70
C ARG A 331 -6.32 -4.81 -18.43
N PRO A 332 -5.07 -4.70 -17.89
CA PRO A 332 -4.75 -5.17 -16.55
C PRO A 332 -5.63 -4.46 -15.51
N SER A 333 -6.27 -5.25 -14.64
CA SER A 333 -7.13 -4.71 -13.58
C SER A 333 -6.31 -4.00 -12.51
N TYR A 334 -6.88 -2.93 -11.96
CA TYR A 334 -6.34 -2.24 -10.82
C TYR A 334 -6.90 -2.91 -9.55
N VAL A 335 -6.06 -3.65 -8.81
CA VAL A 335 -6.53 -4.44 -7.66
C VAL A 335 -6.92 -3.52 -6.51
N TRP A 336 -8.16 -3.69 -6.01
CA TRP A 336 -8.62 -3.22 -4.71
C TRP A 336 -8.76 -4.44 -3.80
N TRP A 337 -7.76 -4.73 -2.99
CA TRP A 337 -7.82 -5.90 -2.11
C TRP A 337 -8.45 -5.56 -0.77
N ASN A 338 -9.61 -6.20 -0.47
CA ASN A 338 -10.27 -6.03 0.82
C ASN A 338 -9.58 -6.86 1.93
N PHE A 339 -8.38 -6.45 2.25
CA PHE A 339 -7.48 -6.91 3.31
C PHE A 339 -6.52 -5.76 3.66
N PRO A 340 -6.26 -5.47 4.94
CA PRO A 340 -6.77 -6.10 6.16
C PRO A 340 -8.08 -5.49 6.71
N VAL A 341 -8.95 -4.93 5.90
CA VAL A 341 -10.21 -4.29 6.32
C VAL A 341 -11.02 -5.16 7.26
N THR A 342 -11.63 -4.53 8.28
CA THR A 342 -12.48 -5.19 9.29
C THR A 342 -13.80 -4.46 9.52
N ASP A 343 -14.27 -3.68 8.57
CA ASP A 343 -15.50 -2.90 8.70
C ASP A 343 -16.77 -3.75 8.83
N TYR A 344 -16.74 -4.98 8.37
CA TYR A 344 -17.80 -6.00 8.50
C TYR A 344 -17.61 -6.96 9.70
N CYS A 345 -16.50 -6.80 10.46
CA CYS A 345 -16.16 -7.59 11.65
C CYS A 345 -15.38 -6.74 12.68
N ARG A 346 -15.93 -5.58 13.03
CA ARG A 346 -15.27 -4.47 13.76
C ARG A 346 -14.67 -4.81 15.12
N SER A 347 -15.11 -5.91 15.74
CA SER A 347 -14.55 -6.42 17.01
C SER A 347 -13.17 -7.06 16.84
N ASN A 348 -12.76 -7.35 15.61
CA ASN A 348 -11.53 -8.06 15.30
C ASN A 348 -10.46 -7.12 14.75
N LEU A 349 -9.20 -7.47 14.96
CA LEU A 349 -8.05 -6.92 14.27
C LEU A 349 -7.56 -7.95 13.24
N CYS A 350 -7.17 -7.46 12.07
CA CYS A 350 -6.55 -8.27 11.04
C CYS A 350 -5.11 -7.79 10.80
N MET A 351 -4.21 -8.18 11.70
CA MET A 351 -2.78 -7.81 11.66
C MET A 351 -1.91 -8.90 11.04
N GLY A 352 -2.53 -9.77 10.24
CA GLY A 352 -1.89 -10.95 9.68
C GLY A 352 -0.94 -10.66 8.53
N ARG A 353 -0.18 -11.71 8.17
CA ARG A 353 0.73 -11.70 7.03
C ARG A 353 -0.02 -11.60 5.69
N VAL A 354 0.66 -11.09 4.68
CA VAL A 354 0.17 -11.06 3.29
C VAL A 354 0.37 -12.44 2.65
N TYR A 355 -0.70 -13.07 2.20
CA TYR A 355 -0.73 -14.29 1.37
C TYR A 355 -2.05 -14.35 0.61
N GLY A 356 -2.25 -15.36 -0.24
CA GLY A 356 -3.44 -15.43 -1.10
C GLY A 356 -3.42 -14.34 -2.19
N VAL A 357 -2.24 -13.93 -2.62
CA VAL A 357 -2.00 -12.99 -3.71
C VAL A 357 -1.16 -13.66 -4.78
N ALA A 358 -1.51 -13.45 -6.05
CA ALA A 358 -0.86 -14.08 -7.19
C ALA A 358 0.65 -13.78 -7.23
N SER A 359 1.47 -14.83 -7.34
CA SER A 359 2.94 -14.72 -7.42
C SER A 359 3.54 -15.57 -8.54
N GLU A 360 2.73 -16.35 -9.24
CA GLU A 360 3.12 -17.16 -10.38
C GLU A 360 3.47 -16.32 -11.62
N PRO A 361 4.18 -16.88 -12.62
CA PRO A 361 4.51 -16.18 -13.85
C PRO A 361 3.27 -15.56 -14.53
N GLY A 362 3.33 -14.29 -14.88
CA GLY A 362 2.21 -13.52 -15.44
C GLY A 362 1.42 -12.71 -14.39
N ALA A 363 1.69 -12.90 -13.10
CA ALA A 363 0.97 -12.18 -12.04
C ALA A 363 1.15 -10.66 -12.15
N LYS A 364 2.38 -10.17 -12.25
CA LYS A 364 2.66 -8.72 -12.33
C LYS A 364 2.11 -8.05 -13.59
N GLU A 365 2.10 -8.77 -14.71
CA GLU A 365 1.57 -8.27 -15.98
C GLU A 365 0.03 -8.24 -15.97
N SER A 366 -0.60 -8.99 -15.08
CA SER A 366 -2.06 -9.05 -14.94
C SER A 366 -2.64 -7.90 -14.10
N MET A 367 -1.79 -7.13 -13.41
CA MET A 367 -2.20 -6.09 -12.46
C MET A 367 -1.70 -4.71 -12.91
N GLY A 368 -2.63 -3.79 -13.20
CA GLY A 368 -2.33 -2.39 -13.53
C GLY A 368 -2.04 -1.52 -12.30
N GLY A 369 -2.33 -2.03 -11.11
CA GLY A 369 -2.08 -1.41 -9.80
C GLY A 369 -2.54 -2.33 -8.69
N PHE A 370 -2.09 -2.07 -7.46
CA PHE A 370 -2.47 -2.84 -6.28
C PHE A 370 -2.64 -1.93 -5.06
N VAL A 371 -3.86 -1.76 -4.61
CA VAL A 371 -4.17 -1.07 -3.36
C VAL A 371 -4.93 -1.96 -2.40
N SER A 372 -4.58 -1.85 -1.14
CA SER A 372 -5.23 -2.52 -0.03
C SER A 372 -6.30 -1.62 0.58
N ASN A 373 -7.45 -2.18 0.96
CA ASN A 373 -8.40 -1.52 1.84
C ASN A 373 -8.04 -1.85 3.30
N PRO A 374 -7.56 -0.88 4.08
CA PRO A 374 -7.06 -1.11 5.43
C PRO A 374 -8.21 -1.15 6.47
N MET A 375 -7.86 -1.46 7.72
CA MET A 375 -8.77 -1.29 8.85
C MET A 375 -9.02 0.20 9.14
N ASP A 376 -10.16 0.52 9.78
CA ASP A 376 -10.42 1.80 10.43
C ASP A 376 -9.42 2.11 11.59
N LYS A 377 -8.51 1.20 11.88
CA LYS A 377 -7.43 1.28 12.86
C LYS A 377 -6.09 1.47 12.15
N PRO A 378 -5.68 2.73 11.86
CA PRO A 378 -4.58 3.04 10.94
C PRO A 378 -3.25 2.44 11.37
N GLU A 379 -2.87 2.54 12.64
CA GLU A 379 -1.58 2.06 13.12
C GLU A 379 -1.49 0.52 13.11
N ALA A 380 -2.58 -0.17 13.47
CA ALA A 380 -2.65 -1.63 13.40
C ALA A 380 -2.55 -2.15 11.95
N SER A 381 -3.11 -1.40 10.99
CA SER A 381 -3.06 -1.72 9.56
C SER A 381 -1.63 -1.76 9.02
N LYS A 382 -0.71 -0.96 9.56
CA LYS A 382 0.68 -0.89 9.09
C LYS A 382 1.40 -2.23 9.11
N VAL A 383 1.03 -3.13 10.02
CA VAL A 383 1.64 -4.47 10.11
C VAL A 383 1.42 -5.27 8.81
N SER A 384 0.18 -5.36 8.36
CA SER A 384 -0.14 -6.03 7.10
C SER A 384 0.32 -5.23 5.88
N LEU A 385 0.22 -3.90 5.94
CA LEU A 385 0.64 -3.00 4.85
C LEU A 385 2.15 -3.03 4.60
N PHE A 386 2.97 -3.34 5.61
CA PHE A 386 4.40 -3.55 5.42
C PHE A 386 4.68 -4.74 4.50
N GLY A 387 3.99 -5.87 4.73
CA GLY A 387 4.09 -7.03 3.84
C GLY A 387 3.55 -6.75 2.43
N LEU A 388 2.48 -5.95 2.32
CA LEU A 388 1.96 -5.53 1.02
C LEU A 388 2.97 -4.67 0.24
N ALA A 389 3.65 -3.76 0.91
CA ALA A 389 4.70 -2.94 0.30
C ALA A 389 5.81 -3.81 -0.29
N ASP A 390 6.24 -4.85 0.44
CA ASP A 390 7.26 -5.80 0.00
C ASP A 390 6.77 -6.64 -1.20
N TYR A 391 5.56 -7.23 -1.10
CA TYR A 391 4.94 -7.99 -2.18
C TYR A 391 4.83 -7.19 -3.48
N SER A 392 4.24 -6.01 -3.41
CA SER A 392 3.97 -5.19 -4.60
C SER A 392 5.22 -4.56 -5.22
N TRP A 393 6.31 -4.51 -4.45
CA TRP A 393 7.61 -4.06 -4.93
C TRP A 393 8.36 -5.17 -5.66
N ASN A 394 8.46 -6.36 -5.07
CA ASN A 394 9.21 -7.50 -5.63
C ASN A 394 8.44 -8.81 -5.40
N ILE A 395 7.54 -9.14 -6.31
CA ILE A 395 6.67 -10.33 -6.21
C ILE A 395 7.49 -11.62 -6.10
N ASN A 396 8.56 -11.74 -6.89
CA ASN A 396 9.40 -12.94 -6.92
C ASN A 396 10.28 -13.08 -5.66
N GLY A 397 10.70 -11.98 -5.07
CA GLY A 397 11.53 -11.96 -3.87
C GLY A 397 10.74 -11.95 -2.56
N PHE A 398 9.42 -11.77 -2.64
CA PHE A 398 8.55 -11.65 -1.48
C PHE A 398 8.48 -12.93 -0.65
N LYS A 399 8.68 -12.80 0.65
CA LYS A 399 8.58 -13.88 1.62
C LYS A 399 7.66 -13.46 2.76
N SER A 400 6.43 -13.95 2.72
CA SER A 400 5.32 -13.54 3.57
C SER A 400 5.67 -13.49 5.07
N ASP A 401 6.20 -14.61 5.60
CA ASP A 401 6.52 -14.71 7.04
C ASP A 401 7.69 -13.81 7.45
N GLU A 402 8.73 -13.72 6.60
CA GLU A 402 9.89 -12.88 6.87
C GLU A 402 9.50 -11.40 6.88
N ALA A 403 8.74 -10.96 5.87
CA ALA A 403 8.23 -9.59 5.76
C ALA A 403 7.33 -9.24 6.97
N TRP A 404 6.45 -10.14 7.38
CA TRP A 404 5.56 -9.92 8.52
C TRP A 404 6.31 -9.73 9.84
N LYS A 405 7.24 -10.66 10.15
CA LYS A 405 8.08 -10.57 11.36
C LYS A 405 8.95 -9.32 11.36
N GLU A 406 9.52 -8.97 10.22
CA GLU A 406 10.33 -7.76 10.08
C GLU A 406 9.49 -6.50 10.20
N GLY A 407 8.27 -6.49 9.66
CA GLY A 407 7.31 -5.40 9.84
C GLY A 407 7.00 -5.14 11.32
N VAL A 408 6.70 -6.19 12.08
CA VAL A 408 6.49 -6.09 13.54
C VAL A 408 7.73 -5.54 14.23
N ARG A 409 8.91 -6.06 13.91
CA ARG A 409 10.19 -5.61 14.50
C ARG A 409 10.47 -4.13 14.24
N ARG A 410 10.17 -3.62 13.04
CA ARG A 410 10.42 -2.22 12.67
C ARG A 410 9.39 -1.26 13.23
N LEU A 411 8.13 -1.67 13.25
CA LEU A 411 7.04 -0.84 13.76
C LEU A 411 7.07 -0.74 15.29
N PHE A 412 7.51 -1.81 15.97
CA PHE A 412 7.50 -1.91 17.43
C PHE A 412 8.88 -2.31 17.99
N PRO A 413 9.95 -1.55 17.71
CA PRO A 413 11.32 -1.98 18.02
C PRO A 413 11.58 -2.21 19.51
N LYS A 414 10.82 -1.57 20.40
CA LYS A 414 10.95 -1.75 21.86
C LYS A 414 10.16 -2.95 22.40
N ALA A 415 9.15 -3.44 21.65
CA ALA A 415 8.22 -4.49 22.11
C ALA A 415 8.00 -5.57 21.04
N ALA A 416 8.97 -5.80 20.15
CA ALA A 416 8.82 -6.64 18.97
C ALA A 416 8.35 -8.07 19.30
N GLU A 417 8.94 -8.72 20.30
CA GLU A 417 8.57 -10.09 20.70
C GLU A 417 7.15 -10.15 21.27
N ALA A 418 6.78 -9.21 22.13
CA ALA A 418 5.44 -9.14 22.70
C ALA A 418 4.39 -8.80 21.64
N MET A 419 4.71 -7.87 20.73
CA MET A 419 3.85 -7.55 19.58
C MET A 419 3.73 -8.71 18.61
N GLN A 420 4.77 -9.53 18.39
CA GLN A 420 4.66 -10.73 17.59
C GLN A 420 3.68 -11.74 18.19
N VAL A 421 3.68 -11.93 19.51
CA VAL A 421 2.67 -12.75 20.19
C VAL A 421 1.27 -12.15 19.97
N PHE A 422 1.11 -10.84 20.14
CA PHE A 422 -0.17 -10.17 19.94
C PHE A 422 -0.70 -10.33 18.51
N VAL A 423 0.10 -10.07 17.49
CA VAL A 423 -0.35 -10.17 16.10
C VAL A 423 -0.62 -11.61 15.65
N ASN A 424 0.08 -12.61 16.22
CA ASN A 424 -0.20 -14.02 15.96
C ASN A 424 -1.63 -14.43 16.34
N HIS A 425 -2.21 -13.76 17.33
CA HIS A 425 -3.56 -14.02 17.86
C HIS A 425 -4.58 -12.93 17.48
N ASN A 426 -4.24 -12.06 16.52
CA ASN A 426 -5.10 -10.99 16.00
C ASN A 426 -4.89 -10.84 14.49
N SER A 427 -5.04 -11.92 13.75
CA SER A 427 -4.73 -12.00 12.32
C SER A 427 -5.91 -12.39 11.44
N ASP A 428 -6.99 -12.90 12.05
CA ASP A 428 -8.21 -13.32 11.35
C ASP A 428 -9.37 -12.36 11.63
N GLN A 429 -10.21 -12.21 10.64
CA GLN A 429 -11.43 -11.41 10.74
C GLN A 429 -12.55 -12.09 11.53
N GLY A 430 -12.38 -13.36 11.90
CA GLY A 430 -13.41 -14.17 12.56
C GLY A 430 -14.57 -14.54 11.63
N PRO A 431 -15.60 -15.21 12.13
CA PRO A 431 -16.82 -15.50 11.37
C PRO A 431 -17.47 -14.19 10.88
N ASN A 432 -17.75 -14.10 9.57
CA ASN A 432 -18.27 -12.89 8.96
C ASN A 432 -19.14 -13.20 7.73
N GLY A 433 -19.92 -12.21 7.26
CA GLY A 433 -20.87 -12.36 6.17
C GLY A 433 -20.24 -12.62 4.80
N HIS A 434 -18.94 -12.37 4.62
CA HIS A 434 -18.21 -12.65 3.37
C HIS A 434 -17.61 -14.06 3.33
N GLY A 435 -17.56 -14.77 4.47
CA GLY A 435 -16.93 -16.08 4.57
C GLY A 435 -15.41 -16.05 4.39
N TYR A 436 -14.80 -14.85 4.30
CA TYR A 436 -13.36 -14.68 4.11
C TYR A 436 -12.64 -14.80 5.45
N ARG A 437 -11.77 -15.80 5.55
CA ARG A 437 -11.03 -16.13 6.76
C ARG A 437 -9.54 -16.10 6.51
N ARG A 438 -8.80 -15.72 7.54
CA ARG A 438 -7.33 -15.69 7.51
C ARG A 438 -6.78 -16.61 8.59
N GLU A 439 -5.54 -17.04 8.43
CA GLU A 439 -4.88 -17.86 9.44
C GLU A 439 -4.58 -17.04 10.69
N GLU A 440 -4.87 -17.62 11.83
CA GLU A 440 -4.59 -17.04 13.15
C GLU A 440 -4.12 -18.13 14.10
N SER A 441 -3.21 -17.80 15.01
CA SER A 441 -2.74 -18.74 16.04
C SER A 441 -2.17 -20.06 15.49
N VAL A 442 -1.58 -20.02 14.29
CA VAL A 442 -1.22 -21.19 13.48
C VAL A 442 -0.42 -22.25 14.26
N GLU A 443 0.51 -21.79 15.13
CA GLU A 443 1.36 -22.71 15.92
C GLU A 443 0.58 -23.49 16.98
N ILE A 444 -0.44 -22.86 17.58
CA ILE A 444 -1.17 -23.45 18.71
C ILE A 444 -2.54 -24.02 18.31
N GLU A 445 -3.10 -23.60 17.18
CA GLU A 445 -4.41 -24.04 16.72
C GLU A 445 -4.57 -25.59 16.68
N PRO A 446 -3.58 -26.37 16.16
CA PRO A 446 -3.69 -27.83 16.16
C PRO A 446 -3.78 -28.42 17.58
N VAL A 447 -3.09 -27.81 18.54
CA VAL A 447 -3.16 -28.22 19.95
C VAL A 447 -4.52 -27.90 20.54
N VAL A 448 -5.06 -26.71 20.24
CA VAL A 448 -6.40 -26.30 20.69
C VAL A 448 -7.45 -27.29 20.16
N LYS A 449 -7.41 -27.65 18.86
CA LYS A 449 -8.33 -28.63 18.26
C LYS A 449 -8.28 -29.98 18.98
N ARG A 450 -7.08 -30.55 19.17
CA ARG A 450 -6.91 -31.82 19.87
C ARG A 450 -7.45 -31.76 21.30
N VAL A 451 -7.17 -30.68 22.03
CA VAL A 451 -7.67 -30.53 23.41
C VAL A 451 -9.19 -30.44 23.46
N LEU A 452 -9.81 -29.69 22.53
CA LEU A 452 -11.25 -29.57 22.45
C LEU A 452 -11.94 -30.91 22.11
N GLU A 453 -11.36 -31.72 21.21
CA GLU A 453 -11.83 -33.06 20.88
C GLU A 453 -11.68 -33.99 22.07
N ALA A 454 -10.49 -34.05 22.67
CA ALA A 454 -10.20 -34.89 23.82
C ALA A 454 -11.03 -34.51 25.08
N ALA A 455 -11.38 -33.22 25.23
CA ALA A 455 -12.25 -32.75 26.32
C ALA A 455 -13.66 -33.36 26.26
N ARG A 456 -14.18 -33.54 25.05
CA ARG A 456 -15.47 -34.18 24.83
C ARG A 456 -15.48 -35.65 25.28
N GLU A 457 -14.32 -36.30 25.22
CA GLU A 457 -14.13 -37.72 25.61
C GLU A 457 -13.57 -37.88 27.03
N GLY A 458 -13.27 -36.79 27.74
CA GLY A 458 -12.65 -36.82 29.07
C GLY A 458 -11.20 -37.30 29.09
N LYS A 459 -10.49 -37.25 27.95
CA LYS A 459 -9.15 -37.85 27.78
C LYS A 459 -8.06 -36.85 27.39
N ILE A 460 -8.04 -35.64 27.97
CA ILE A 460 -7.06 -34.61 27.64
C ILE A 460 -5.63 -35.04 28.01
N GLU A 461 -4.71 -34.97 27.05
CA GLU A 461 -3.31 -35.31 27.29
C GLU A 461 -2.58 -34.19 28.04
N LYS A 462 -1.77 -34.57 29.03
CA LYS A 462 -0.99 -33.64 29.86
C LYS A 462 -0.03 -32.77 29.02
N LYS A 463 0.55 -33.34 27.94
CA LYS A 463 1.46 -32.60 27.06
C LYS A 463 0.77 -31.45 26.33
N ASP A 464 -0.46 -31.68 25.81
CA ASP A 464 -1.22 -30.66 25.08
C ASP A 464 -1.68 -29.53 26.03
N MET A 465 -2.10 -29.90 27.26
CA MET A 465 -2.40 -28.92 28.31
C MET A 465 -1.16 -28.09 28.71
N ALA A 466 0.03 -28.69 28.72
CA ALA A 466 1.25 -27.95 29.00
C ALA A 466 1.58 -26.93 27.90
N LEU A 467 1.37 -27.29 26.63
CA LEU A 467 1.55 -26.38 25.48
C LEU A 467 0.55 -25.21 25.53
N LEU A 468 -0.74 -25.46 25.81
CA LEU A 468 -1.73 -24.39 25.98
C LEU A 468 -1.39 -23.46 27.14
N LYS A 469 -1.02 -24.01 28.31
CA LYS A 469 -0.61 -23.20 29.47
C LYS A 469 0.59 -22.31 29.14
N LYS A 470 1.57 -22.85 28.42
CA LYS A 470 2.74 -22.08 27.96
C LYS A 470 2.34 -20.91 27.05
N GLU A 471 1.46 -21.15 26.07
CA GLU A 471 1.02 -20.12 25.15
C GLU A 471 0.16 -19.06 25.85
N PHE A 472 -0.76 -19.43 26.68
CA PHE A 472 -1.54 -18.47 27.49
C PHE A 472 -0.66 -17.64 28.42
N ALA A 473 0.40 -18.23 28.99
CA ALA A 473 1.38 -17.48 29.77
C ALA A 473 2.14 -16.45 28.91
N ARG A 474 2.51 -16.81 27.66
CA ARG A 474 3.11 -15.86 26.69
C ARG A 474 2.17 -14.71 26.37
N MET A 475 0.90 -14.99 26.08
CA MET A 475 -0.13 -13.98 25.81
C MET A 475 -0.33 -13.05 27.01
N ALA A 476 -0.43 -13.62 28.21
CA ALA A 476 -0.59 -12.86 29.45
C ALA A 476 0.62 -11.95 29.74
N ALA A 477 1.83 -12.40 29.42
CA ALA A 477 3.06 -11.61 29.58
C ALA A 477 3.22 -10.50 28.53
N ALA A 478 2.70 -10.72 27.31
CA ALA A 478 2.82 -9.76 26.21
C ALA A 478 2.08 -8.44 26.50
N ALA A 479 0.88 -8.48 27.05
CA ALA A 479 0.05 -7.31 27.27
C ALA A 479 0.70 -6.23 28.18
N PRO A 480 1.25 -6.55 29.37
CA PRO A 480 1.94 -5.56 30.19
C PRO A 480 3.24 -5.08 29.54
N ASP A 481 3.98 -5.94 28.81
CA ASP A 481 5.21 -5.54 28.11
C ASP A 481 4.93 -4.55 27.00
N ILE A 482 3.89 -4.78 26.17
CA ILE A 482 3.42 -3.83 25.17
C ILE A 482 3.06 -2.50 25.82
N ARG A 483 2.26 -2.52 26.89
CA ARG A 483 1.83 -1.30 27.60
C ARG A 483 3.00 -0.53 28.18
N ALA A 484 3.97 -1.20 28.79
CA ALA A 484 5.14 -0.57 29.40
C ALA A 484 6.09 0.08 28.37
N ARG A 485 6.09 -0.42 27.11
CA ARG A 485 7.00 0.03 26.07
C ARG A 485 6.31 0.86 24.96
N ALA A 486 5.00 1.04 25.05
CA ALA A 486 4.23 1.87 24.09
C ALA A 486 4.50 3.38 24.26
N ASN A 487 5.08 3.78 25.40
CA ASN A 487 5.53 5.14 25.72
C ASN A 487 7.08 5.24 25.49
#